data_e20a6bfebfa192119b9e7cd36f5758d3
#
_entry.id   e20a6bfebfa192119b9e7cd36f5758d3
#
_cell.length_a   1.000
_cell.length_b   1.000
_cell.length_c   1.000
_cell.angle_alpha   90.00
_cell.angle_beta   90.00
_cell.angle_gamma   90.00
#
_symmetry.space_group_name_H-M   'P 1'
#
loop_
_entity.id
_entity.type
_entity.pdbx_description
1 polymer ?
#
loop_
_entity_poly.entity_id
_entity_poly.type
_entity_poly.pdbx_seq_one_letter_code
_entity_poly.pdbx_strand_id
1 'polypeptide(L)' 'MFALRYKKIGAKIVFYRKLKSMTQEKLAEEVGITPQYLSRIENGGYTKSVSLSTLMKIAEKLGITMSELMDGVENA' A
#
# COMPACT_ATOMS: atom_id res chain seq x y z
N MET A 1 7.24 -16.74 1.47
CA MET A 1 5.96 -17.35 1.12
C MET A 1 4.97 -16.36 0.51
N PHE A 2 4.82 -15.17 1.08
CA PHE A 2 3.87 -14.19 0.57
C PHE A 2 4.53 -13.03 -0.19
N ALA A 3 5.78 -13.21 -0.64
CA ALA A 3 6.53 -12.12 -1.26
C ALA A 3 5.83 -11.53 -2.49
N LEU A 4 5.28 -12.38 -3.34
CA LEU A 4 4.57 -11.91 -4.54
C LEU A 4 3.29 -11.16 -4.17
N ARG A 5 2.59 -11.62 -3.13
CA ARG A 5 1.38 -10.96 -2.66
C ARG A 5 1.70 -9.57 -2.10
N TYR A 6 2.79 -9.43 -1.35
CA TYR A 6 3.22 -8.12 -0.87
C TYR A 6 3.56 -7.18 -2.02
N LYS A 7 4.23 -7.70 -3.06
CA LYS A 7 4.50 -6.89 -4.25
C LYS A 7 3.23 -6.43 -4.94
N LYS A 8 2.23 -7.30 -5.01
CA LYS A 8 0.94 -6.93 -5.61
C LYS A 8 0.22 -5.86 -4.80
N ILE A 9 0.23 -5.97 -3.48
CA ILE A 9 -0.34 -4.94 -2.60
C ILE A 9 0.38 -3.61 -2.84
N GLY A 10 1.71 -3.64 -2.84
CA GLY A 10 2.50 -2.43 -3.09
C GLY A 10 2.18 -1.79 -4.44
N ALA A 11 2.06 -2.60 -5.48
CA ALA A 11 1.71 -2.10 -6.81
C ALA A 11 0.32 -1.46 -6.84
N LYS A 12 -0.64 -2.03 -6.11
CA LYS A 12 -1.98 -1.45 -5.98
C LYS A 12 -1.94 -0.09 -5.31
N ILE A 13 -1.13 0.04 -4.26
CA ILE A 13 -0.98 1.32 -3.56
C ILE A 13 -0.43 2.37 -4.52
N VAL A 14 0.61 2.04 -5.28
CA VAL A 14 1.19 2.95 -6.26
C VAL A 14 0.15 3.35 -7.30
N PHE A 15 -0.60 2.39 -7.82
CA PHE A 15 -1.62 2.63 -8.83
C PHE A 15 -2.67 3.63 -8.34
N TYR A 16 -3.26 3.37 -7.19
CA TYR A 16 -4.31 4.25 -6.66
C TYR A 16 -3.76 5.61 -6.23
N ARG A 17 -2.53 5.62 -5.69
CA ARG A 17 -1.88 6.88 -5.32
C ARG A 17 -1.69 7.78 -6.53
N LYS A 18 -1.21 7.21 -7.63
CA LYS A 18 -0.98 7.96 -8.87
C LYS A 18 -2.30 8.41 -9.51
N LEU A 19 -3.34 7.58 -9.43
CA LEU A 19 -4.67 7.98 -9.89
C LEU A 19 -5.15 9.24 -9.18
N LYS A 20 -4.77 9.42 -7.91
CA LYS A 20 -5.16 10.59 -7.13
C LYS A 20 -4.12 11.71 -7.19
N SER A 21 -3.11 11.56 -8.03
CA SER A 21 -2.04 12.54 -8.19
C SER A 21 -1.35 12.86 -6.86
N MET A 22 -1.22 11.85 -5.99
CA MET A 22 -0.56 12.00 -4.70
C MET A 22 0.90 11.58 -4.80
N THR A 23 1.79 12.35 -4.15
CA THR A 23 3.18 11.93 -3.98
C THR A 23 3.28 10.90 -2.86
N GLN A 24 4.39 10.15 -2.83
CA GLN A 24 4.68 9.27 -1.69
C GLN A 24 4.69 10.05 -0.39
N GLU A 25 5.34 11.22 -0.40
CA GLU A 25 5.43 12.07 0.79
C GLU A 25 4.06 12.46 1.30
N LYS A 26 3.17 12.84 0.39
CA LYS A 26 1.81 13.25 0.78
C LYS A 26 1.03 12.11 1.40
N LEU A 27 1.05 10.94 0.75
CA LEU A 27 0.33 9.78 1.29
C LEU A 27 0.92 9.35 2.63
N ALA A 28 2.25 9.32 2.74
CA ALA A 28 2.90 8.94 4.00
C ALA A 28 2.50 9.89 5.12
N GLU A 29 2.47 11.19 4.84
CA GLU A 29 2.05 12.20 5.81
C GLU A 29 0.62 11.95 6.29
N GLU A 30 -0.29 11.70 5.36
CA GLU A 30 -1.69 11.49 5.72
C GLU A 30 -1.92 10.21 6.50
N VAL A 31 -1.14 9.18 6.23
CA VAL A 31 -1.23 7.90 6.95
C VAL A 31 -0.52 7.95 8.30
N GLY A 32 0.45 8.85 8.44
CA GLY A 32 1.23 8.97 9.67
C GLY A 32 2.43 8.04 9.70
N ILE A 33 3.00 7.74 8.54
CA ILE A 33 4.21 6.91 8.41
C ILE A 33 5.28 7.70 7.67
N THR A 34 6.51 7.19 7.70
CA THR A 34 7.60 7.85 6.97
C THR A 34 7.51 7.53 5.48
N PRO A 35 7.99 8.42 4.60
CA PRO A 35 8.06 8.12 3.18
C PRO A 35 8.92 6.88 2.88
N GLN A 36 9.98 6.66 3.66
CA GLN A 36 10.83 5.49 3.51
C GLN A 36 10.06 4.20 3.79
N TYR A 37 9.24 4.20 4.83
CA TYR A 37 8.41 3.05 5.16
C TYR A 37 7.38 2.79 4.05
N LEU A 38 6.72 3.84 3.58
CA LEU A 38 5.77 3.71 2.48
C LEU A 38 6.45 3.17 1.21
N SER A 39 7.65 3.68 0.91
CA SER A 39 8.41 3.21 -0.25
C SER A 39 8.67 1.70 -0.16
N ARG A 40 9.03 1.20 1.02
CA ARG A 40 9.25 -0.23 1.22
C ARG A 40 7.96 -1.03 0.99
N ILE A 41 6.84 -0.52 1.49
CA ILE A 41 5.55 -1.18 1.29
C ILE A 41 5.23 -1.23 -0.21
N GLU A 42 5.40 -0.12 -0.91
CA GLU A 42 5.09 -0.02 -2.33
C GLU A 42 5.99 -0.93 -3.18
N ASN A 43 7.22 -1.14 -2.75
CA ASN A 43 8.15 -2.00 -3.48
C ASN A 43 8.04 -3.47 -3.09
N GLY A 44 7.19 -3.79 -2.13
CA GLY A 44 7.03 -5.16 -1.68
C GLY A 44 8.26 -5.72 -0.99
N GLY A 45 9.20 -4.85 -0.58
CA GLY A 45 10.44 -5.28 0.06
C GLY A 45 10.32 -5.61 1.53
N TYR A 46 9.13 -5.48 2.08
CA TYR A 46 8.90 -5.73 3.49
C TYR A 46 8.56 -7.21 3.68
N THR A 47 9.53 -7.98 4.17
CA THR A 47 9.31 -9.40 4.43
C THR A 47 8.57 -9.64 5.73
N LYS A 48 8.54 -8.65 6.61
CA LYS A 48 7.73 -8.68 7.82
C LYS A 48 6.38 -8.08 7.52
N SER A 49 5.36 -8.57 8.19
CA SER A 49 4.00 -8.14 7.93
C SER A 49 3.82 -6.64 8.15
N VAL A 50 3.22 -5.97 7.17
CA VAL A 50 2.68 -4.64 7.36
C VAL A 50 1.45 -4.80 8.24
N SER A 51 1.28 -3.94 9.25
CA SER A 51 0.11 -4.08 10.13
C SER A 51 -1.17 -3.83 9.34
N LEU A 52 -2.21 -4.56 9.71
CA LEU A 52 -3.52 -4.39 9.09
C LEU A 52 -4.02 -2.96 9.24
N SER A 53 -3.79 -2.35 10.41
CA SER A 53 -4.21 -0.96 10.64
C SER A 53 -3.53 0.01 9.69
N THR A 54 -2.25 -0.21 9.36
CA THR A 54 -1.54 0.62 8.39
C THR A 54 -2.17 0.49 7.00
N LEU A 55 -2.47 -0.74 6.58
CA LEU A 55 -3.11 -0.97 5.28
C LEU A 55 -4.51 -0.34 5.23
N MET A 56 -5.26 -0.43 6.32
CA MET A 56 -6.59 0.18 6.40
C MET A 56 -6.50 1.70 6.28
N LYS A 57 -5.51 2.32 6.92
CA LYS A 57 -5.31 3.77 6.82
C LYS A 57 -4.90 4.17 5.40
N ILE A 58 -4.04 3.38 4.76
CA ILE A 58 -3.64 3.64 3.39
C ILE A 58 -4.87 3.60 2.47
N ALA A 59 -5.68 2.56 2.58
CA ALA A 59 -6.90 2.42 1.79
C ALA A 59 -7.84 3.61 2.02
N GLU A 60 -8.02 3.99 3.29
CA GLU A 60 -8.87 5.13 3.65
C GLU A 60 -8.39 6.42 2.99
N LYS A 61 -7.09 6.70 3.07
CA LYS A 61 -6.53 7.93 2.50
C LYS A 61 -6.53 7.92 0.98
N LEU A 62 -6.52 6.73 0.38
CA LEU A 62 -6.66 6.59 -1.06
C LEU A 62 -8.12 6.60 -1.52
N GLY A 63 -9.06 6.56 -0.57
CA GLY A 63 -10.49 6.55 -0.89
C GLY A 63 -10.97 5.25 -1.52
N ILE A 64 -10.32 4.15 -1.20
CA ILE A 64 -10.68 2.82 -1.71
C ILE A 64 -11.02 1.89 -0.55
N THR A 65 -11.70 0.79 -0.87
CA THR A 65 -11.99 -0.25 0.11
C THR A 65 -10.80 -1.19 0.24
N MET A 66 -10.76 -1.93 1.34
CA MET A 66 -9.76 -3.00 1.48
C MET A 66 -9.94 -4.06 0.40
N SER A 67 -11.18 -4.32 0.00
CA SER A 67 -11.47 -5.25 -1.08
C SER A 67 -10.80 -4.82 -2.39
N GLU A 68 -10.89 -3.52 -2.70
CA GLU A 68 -10.22 -2.98 -3.89
C GLU A 68 -8.71 -3.07 -3.78
N LEU A 69 -8.17 -2.76 -2.60
CA LEU A 69 -6.72 -2.83 -2.38
C LEU A 69 -6.19 -4.26 -2.53
N MET A 70 -6.97 -5.24 -2.09
CA MET A 70 -6.57 -6.65 -2.08
C MET A 70 -7.00 -7.41 -3.34
N ASP A 71 -7.70 -6.76 -4.26
CA ASP A 71 -8.21 -7.43 -5.45
C ASP A 71 -7.08 -8.04 -6.29
N GLY A 72 -7.22 -9.31 -6.62
CA GLY A 72 -6.23 -10.03 -7.42
C GLY A 72 -4.96 -10.44 -6.66
N VAL A 73 -4.81 -10.02 -5.41
CA VAL A 73 -3.58 -10.30 -4.64
C VAL A 73 -3.42 -11.79 -4.39
N GLU A 74 -4.50 -12.49 -4.10
CA GLU A 74 -4.44 -13.92 -3.78
C GLU A 74 -4.33 -14.83 -5.00
N ASN A 75 -4.44 -14.26 -6.19
CA ASN A 75 -4.31 -15.01 -7.45
C ASN A 75 -2.85 -15.09 -7.92
N ALA A 76 -1.93 -14.91 -7.02
CA ALA A 76 -0.50 -14.97 -7.32
C ALA A 76 -0.03 -16.41 -7.47
#